data_b9f4abb60441fb174c05e961dc4fc572
#
_entry.id   b9f4abb60441fb174c05e961dc4fc572
#
_cell.length_a   1.000
_cell.length_b   1.000
_cell.length_c   1.000
_cell.angle_alpha   90.00
_cell.angle_beta   90.00
_cell.angle_gamma   90.00
#
_symmetry.space_group_name_H-M   'P 1'
#
loop_
_entity.id
_entity.type
_entity.pdbx_description
1 polymer ?
#
loop_
_entity_poly.entity_id
_entity_poly.type
_entity_poly.pdbx_seq_one_letter_code
_entity_poly.pdbx_strand_id
1 'polypeptide(L)'
;MIRVGLVGYGLAGRTFHEPLIRVCDKLELAAVLTSRDHPRRVGSFEDLLERSDLVVIASPNQSHFPQAKTALEQCKHVVVDKPFTVCLDQADELIALADRQERVLTVFHNRRWDGDFQTAKRILPELGEVLLYEAHWDRFRPSIKQGWREVPGRGAGILNDLGPHLIDQALQLFGMPQAIAADVLAQREGALVEDYFDLTLEYDRLRVCLRSSTLMADPRPRFALHGTEGSFVKFGLDPQEEQLKAGMDPSEPAFGVDLRQGMRTLRNGKTKTLPTERGRYVAFYEGVAAAILDGAPVPVDPRDARAGLLLIDLARRSAAEGRRLPFPAASSTAK
;
A
#
# COMPACT_ATOMS: atom_id res chain seq x y z
N MET A 1 -6.19 -26.13 -5.46
CA MET A 1 -6.80 -24.79 -5.32
C MET A 1 -6.73 -24.42 -3.85
N ILE A 2 -6.27 -23.22 -3.52
CA ILE A 2 -6.12 -22.73 -2.14
C ILE A 2 -7.48 -22.20 -1.68
N ARG A 3 -7.99 -22.71 -0.56
CA ARG A 3 -9.25 -22.25 0.04
C ARG A 3 -9.00 -20.96 0.83
N VAL A 4 -9.69 -19.88 0.47
CA VAL A 4 -9.52 -18.55 1.07
C VAL A 4 -10.66 -18.25 2.02
N GLY A 5 -10.34 -17.89 3.27
CA GLY A 5 -11.23 -17.29 4.24
C GLY A 5 -11.07 -15.79 4.27
N LEU A 6 -12.12 -15.02 4.01
CA LEU A 6 -12.11 -13.55 4.04
C LEU A 6 -12.73 -13.05 5.34
N VAL A 7 -11.95 -12.32 6.14
CA VAL A 7 -12.40 -11.68 7.39
C VAL A 7 -12.68 -10.21 7.14
N GLY A 8 -13.94 -9.83 7.26
CA GLY A 8 -14.39 -8.45 6.99
C GLY A 8 -14.90 -8.28 5.56
N TYR A 9 -16.15 -7.83 5.43
CA TYR A 9 -16.82 -7.58 4.15
C TYR A 9 -17.31 -6.12 4.07
N GLY A 10 -16.45 -5.22 4.54
CA GLY A 10 -16.59 -3.77 4.38
C GLY A 10 -16.23 -3.32 2.97
N LEU A 11 -15.77 -2.07 2.84
CA LEU A 11 -15.33 -1.54 1.54
C LEU A 11 -14.16 -2.38 0.97
N ALA A 12 -13.12 -2.66 1.78
CA ALA A 12 -11.95 -3.38 1.31
C ALA A 12 -12.27 -4.82 0.89
N GLY A 13 -12.91 -5.60 1.76
CA GLY A 13 -13.26 -6.99 1.48
C GLY A 13 -14.11 -7.16 0.23
N ARG A 14 -15.15 -6.34 0.09
CA ARG A 14 -16.11 -6.42 -1.03
C ARG A 14 -15.56 -5.85 -2.32
N THR A 15 -14.84 -4.72 -2.25
CA THR A 15 -14.44 -3.97 -3.45
C THR A 15 -13.08 -4.43 -4.00
N PHE A 16 -12.13 -4.80 -3.11
CA PHE A 16 -10.79 -5.17 -3.56
C PHE A 16 -10.55 -6.68 -3.43
N HIS A 17 -10.70 -7.25 -2.23
CA HIS A 17 -10.24 -8.61 -1.98
C HIS A 17 -11.06 -9.66 -2.73
N GLU A 18 -12.39 -9.67 -2.55
CA GLU A 18 -13.23 -10.71 -3.17
C GLU A 18 -13.14 -10.73 -4.70
N PRO A 19 -13.27 -9.60 -5.45
CA PRO A 19 -13.19 -9.64 -6.90
C PRO A 19 -11.83 -10.14 -7.40
N LEU A 20 -10.73 -9.76 -6.75
CA LEU A 20 -9.38 -10.19 -7.13
C LEU A 20 -9.12 -11.67 -6.80
N ILE A 21 -9.64 -12.17 -5.67
CA ILE A 21 -9.57 -13.59 -5.30
C ILE A 21 -10.32 -14.43 -6.34
N ARG A 22 -11.52 -13.98 -6.72
CA ARG A 22 -12.41 -14.71 -7.64
C ARG A 22 -11.82 -14.92 -9.03
N VAL A 23 -11.02 -13.96 -9.53
CA VAL A 23 -10.41 -14.05 -10.86
C VAL A 23 -9.04 -14.73 -10.87
N CYS A 24 -8.53 -15.15 -9.71
CA CYS A 24 -7.28 -15.89 -9.59
C CYS A 24 -7.56 -17.39 -9.61
N ASP A 25 -7.20 -18.06 -10.70
CA ASP A 25 -7.51 -19.48 -10.95
C ASP A 25 -7.00 -20.46 -9.88
N LYS A 26 -6.02 -20.05 -9.08
CA LYS A 26 -5.42 -20.87 -8.02
C LYS A 26 -6.12 -20.74 -6.68
N LEU A 27 -7.05 -19.79 -6.53
CA LEU A 27 -7.73 -19.46 -5.28
C LEU A 27 -9.23 -19.75 -5.37
N GLU A 28 -9.82 -20.14 -4.25
CA GLU A 28 -11.25 -20.30 -4.09
C GLU A 28 -11.72 -19.58 -2.82
N LEU A 29 -12.65 -18.63 -2.92
CA LEU A 29 -13.28 -18.04 -1.73
C LEU A 29 -14.17 -19.08 -1.05
N ALA A 30 -13.70 -19.65 0.05
CA ALA A 30 -14.38 -20.76 0.75
C ALA A 30 -15.30 -20.28 1.88
N ALA A 31 -14.92 -19.21 2.59
CA ALA A 31 -15.65 -18.68 3.74
C ALA A 31 -15.52 -17.16 3.85
N VAL A 32 -16.56 -16.49 4.36
CA VAL A 32 -16.56 -15.05 4.62
C VAL A 32 -17.10 -14.77 6.02
N LEU A 33 -16.29 -14.18 6.88
CA LEU A 33 -16.73 -13.73 8.20
C LEU A 33 -17.24 -12.29 8.11
N THR A 34 -18.55 -12.13 8.19
CA THR A 34 -19.22 -10.85 8.03
C THR A 34 -20.58 -10.83 8.73
N SER A 35 -21.03 -9.64 9.14
CA SER A 35 -22.42 -9.41 9.59
C SER A 35 -23.40 -9.19 8.43
N ARG A 36 -22.89 -9.02 7.19
CA ARG A 36 -23.70 -8.78 5.99
C ARG A 36 -24.17 -10.11 5.42
N ASP A 37 -25.19 -10.04 4.57
CA ASP A 37 -25.61 -11.20 3.80
C ASP A 37 -24.53 -11.57 2.75
N HIS A 38 -24.17 -12.87 2.73
CA HIS A 38 -23.19 -13.42 1.79
C HIS A 38 -23.37 -14.94 1.65
N PRO A 39 -23.33 -15.50 0.41
CA PRO A 39 -23.56 -16.95 0.19
C PRO A 39 -22.57 -17.86 0.93
N ARG A 40 -21.35 -17.38 1.20
CA ARG A 40 -20.29 -18.13 1.90
C ARG A 40 -20.08 -17.63 3.33
N ARG A 41 -21.10 -17.00 3.93
CA ARG A 41 -21.00 -16.49 5.30
C ARG A 41 -20.82 -17.63 6.29
N VAL A 42 -19.92 -17.40 7.26
CA VAL A 42 -19.72 -18.24 8.43
C VAL A 42 -20.07 -17.51 9.71
N GLY A 43 -20.36 -18.26 10.78
CA GLY A 43 -20.83 -17.73 12.06
C GLY A 43 -19.70 -17.24 12.97
N SER A 44 -18.51 -17.83 12.86
CA SER A 44 -17.38 -17.54 13.75
C SER A 44 -16.06 -17.50 12.99
N PHE A 45 -15.02 -17.02 13.66
CA PHE A 45 -13.67 -17.00 13.11
C PHE A 45 -13.09 -18.43 13.06
N GLU A 46 -13.43 -19.25 14.03
CA GLU A 46 -13.06 -20.67 14.09
C GLU A 46 -13.61 -21.43 12.89
N ASP A 47 -14.89 -21.25 12.56
CA ASP A 47 -15.53 -21.86 11.36
C ASP A 47 -14.81 -21.43 10.06
N LEU A 48 -14.34 -20.17 9.99
CA LEU A 48 -13.58 -19.68 8.85
C LEU A 48 -12.21 -20.36 8.76
N LEU A 49 -11.50 -20.50 9.91
CA LEU A 49 -10.18 -21.13 9.96
C LEU A 49 -10.24 -22.60 9.51
N GLU A 50 -11.27 -23.35 9.93
CA GLU A 50 -11.46 -24.76 9.53
C GLU A 50 -11.64 -24.93 8.02
N ARG A 51 -12.26 -23.94 7.36
CA ARG A 51 -12.58 -23.98 5.93
C ARG A 51 -11.52 -23.39 5.03
N SER A 52 -10.45 -22.83 5.58
CA SER A 52 -9.45 -22.07 4.79
C SER A 52 -8.04 -22.57 5.00
N ASP A 53 -7.23 -22.41 3.95
CA ASP A 53 -5.80 -22.62 3.93
C ASP A 53 -5.07 -21.27 4.01
N LEU A 54 -5.70 -20.23 3.45
CA LEU A 54 -5.27 -18.83 3.45
C LEU A 54 -6.35 -17.94 4.07
N VAL A 55 -5.98 -17.10 5.03
CA VAL A 55 -6.87 -16.12 5.65
C VAL A 55 -6.51 -14.71 5.15
N VAL A 56 -7.49 -14.02 4.58
CA VAL A 56 -7.39 -12.62 4.16
C VAL A 56 -8.10 -11.74 5.18
N ILE A 57 -7.36 -10.83 5.82
CA ILE A 57 -7.86 -9.98 6.89
C ILE A 57 -8.09 -8.58 6.36
N ALA A 58 -9.36 -8.21 6.18
CA ALA A 58 -9.85 -6.91 5.72
C ALA A 58 -10.84 -6.29 6.74
N SER A 59 -10.65 -6.58 8.01
CA SER A 59 -11.39 -6.08 9.16
C SER A 59 -10.88 -4.68 9.58
N PRO A 60 -11.44 -4.04 10.62
CA PRO A 60 -10.88 -2.80 11.16
C PRO A 60 -9.43 -2.99 11.66
N ASN A 61 -8.59 -1.96 11.46
CA ASN A 61 -7.14 -2.00 11.71
C ASN A 61 -6.72 -2.61 13.07
N GLN A 62 -7.50 -2.34 14.13
CA GLN A 62 -7.23 -2.85 15.48
C GLN A 62 -7.39 -4.38 15.58
N SER A 63 -8.13 -4.98 14.67
CA SER A 63 -8.37 -6.44 14.63
C SER A 63 -7.35 -7.18 13.78
N HIS A 64 -6.51 -6.47 13.00
CA HIS A 64 -5.52 -7.11 12.13
C HIS A 64 -4.58 -8.02 12.91
N PHE A 65 -3.94 -7.49 13.93
CA PHE A 65 -2.96 -8.22 14.74
C PHE A 65 -3.55 -9.47 15.41
N PRO A 66 -4.61 -9.38 16.25
CA PRO A 66 -5.12 -10.57 16.93
C PRO A 66 -5.62 -11.64 15.95
N GLN A 67 -6.26 -11.26 14.85
CA GLN A 67 -6.75 -12.20 13.86
C GLN A 67 -5.61 -12.86 13.07
N ALA A 68 -4.60 -12.08 12.65
CA ALA A 68 -3.42 -12.60 11.97
C ALA A 68 -2.64 -13.57 12.88
N LYS A 69 -2.46 -13.21 14.16
CA LYS A 69 -1.78 -14.04 15.15
C LYS A 69 -2.48 -15.38 15.31
N THR A 70 -3.80 -15.37 15.56
CA THR A 70 -4.59 -16.61 15.70
C THR A 70 -4.54 -17.46 14.43
N ALA A 71 -4.64 -16.85 13.24
CA ALA A 71 -4.56 -17.60 11.99
C ALA A 71 -3.17 -18.26 11.80
N LEU A 72 -2.08 -17.55 12.09
CA LEU A 72 -0.72 -18.10 12.02
C LEU A 72 -0.51 -19.21 13.07
N GLU A 73 -1.01 -19.05 14.31
CA GLU A 73 -0.97 -20.08 15.36
C GLU A 73 -1.70 -21.36 14.95
N GLN A 74 -2.75 -21.23 14.13
CA GLN A 74 -3.48 -22.35 13.49
C GLN A 74 -2.86 -22.78 12.15
N CYS A 75 -1.58 -22.46 11.94
CA CYS A 75 -0.82 -22.83 10.75
C CYS A 75 -1.47 -22.43 9.41
N LYS A 76 -2.21 -21.31 9.37
CA LYS A 76 -2.78 -20.76 8.14
C LYS A 76 -1.80 -19.77 7.50
N HIS A 77 -1.84 -19.67 6.16
CA HIS A 77 -1.22 -18.55 5.45
C HIS A 77 -2.06 -17.28 5.67
N VAL A 78 -1.44 -16.11 5.65
CA VAL A 78 -2.14 -14.86 5.99
C VAL A 78 -1.81 -13.74 5.02
N VAL A 79 -2.86 -13.08 4.53
CA VAL A 79 -2.81 -11.75 3.90
C VAL A 79 -3.45 -10.76 4.85
N VAL A 80 -2.77 -9.66 5.15
CA VAL A 80 -3.34 -8.56 5.95
C VAL A 80 -3.54 -7.34 5.05
N ASP A 81 -4.73 -6.72 5.11
CA ASP A 81 -4.93 -5.41 4.45
C ASP A 81 -4.06 -4.33 5.10
N LYS A 82 -3.79 -3.25 4.41
CA LYS A 82 -3.06 -2.10 4.97
C LYS A 82 -3.97 -1.28 5.93
N PRO A 83 -3.41 -0.70 6.99
CA PRO A 83 -2.04 -0.86 7.48
C PRO A 83 -1.80 -2.26 8.05
N PHE A 84 -0.58 -2.77 7.94
CA PHE A 84 -0.23 -4.11 8.41
C PHE A 84 -0.66 -4.34 9.86
N THR A 85 -0.21 -3.45 10.75
CA THR A 85 -0.57 -3.41 12.18
C THR A 85 -0.70 -1.97 12.65
N VAL A 86 -1.08 -1.77 13.92
CA VAL A 86 -1.20 -0.44 14.52
C VAL A 86 0.06 0.01 15.27
N CYS A 87 1.05 -0.88 15.44
CA CYS A 87 2.37 -0.56 16.00
C CYS A 87 3.43 -1.56 15.54
N LEU A 88 4.71 -1.18 15.71
CA LEU A 88 5.86 -1.96 15.25
C LEU A 88 6.01 -3.31 15.96
N ASP A 89 5.83 -3.36 17.27
CA ASP A 89 5.96 -4.59 18.06
C ASP A 89 5.02 -5.70 17.56
N GLN A 90 3.79 -5.33 17.17
CA GLN A 90 2.83 -6.26 16.60
C GLN A 90 3.29 -6.79 15.24
N ALA A 91 3.90 -5.93 14.41
CA ALA A 91 4.46 -6.34 13.12
C ALA A 91 5.62 -7.32 13.31
N ASP A 92 6.53 -7.01 14.25
CA ASP A 92 7.68 -7.85 14.58
C ASP A 92 7.23 -9.23 15.13
N GLU A 93 6.20 -9.27 15.96
CA GLU A 93 5.64 -10.52 16.50
C GLU A 93 5.02 -11.38 15.40
N LEU A 94 4.23 -10.79 14.49
CA LEU A 94 3.62 -11.54 13.38
C LEU A 94 4.66 -12.09 12.41
N ILE A 95 5.68 -11.29 12.07
CA ILE A 95 6.78 -11.73 11.20
C ILE A 95 7.51 -12.91 11.81
N ALA A 96 7.92 -12.79 13.09
CA ALA A 96 8.60 -13.87 13.79
C ALA A 96 7.73 -15.13 13.93
N LEU A 97 6.42 -14.97 14.11
CA LEU A 97 5.48 -16.09 14.19
C LEU A 97 5.34 -16.78 12.83
N ALA A 98 5.19 -16.02 11.74
CA ALA A 98 5.07 -16.55 10.39
C ALA A 98 6.33 -17.35 9.99
N ASP A 99 7.52 -16.79 10.31
CA ASP A 99 8.81 -17.46 10.08
C ASP A 99 8.89 -18.80 10.85
N ARG A 100 8.52 -18.82 12.15
CA ARG A 100 8.53 -20.05 12.96
C ARG A 100 7.54 -21.12 12.49
N GLN A 101 6.40 -20.67 11.97
CA GLN A 101 5.34 -21.57 11.49
C GLN A 101 5.55 -21.97 10.02
N GLU A 102 6.56 -21.41 9.36
CA GLU A 102 6.80 -21.61 7.92
C GLU A 102 5.55 -21.30 7.08
N ARG A 103 4.88 -20.17 7.39
CA ARG A 103 3.67 -19.74 6.71
C ARG A 103 3.90 -18.44 5.95
N VAL A 104 3.27 -18.35 4.80
CA VAL A 104 3.22 -17.10 4.04
C VAL A 104 2.47 -16.05 4.85
N LEU A 105 3.14 -14.93 5.10
CA LEU A 105 2.56 -13.70 5.63
C LEU A 105 2.89 -12.58 4.65
N THR A 106 1.88 -11.85 4.19
CA THR A 106 2.06 -10.74 3.26
C THR A 106 1.04 -9.64 3.52
N VAL A 107 1.33 -8.42 3.06
CA VAL A 107 0.49 -7.24 3.28
C VAL A 107 -0.03 -6.72 1.94
N PHE A 108 -1.31 -6.34 1.88
CA PHE A 108 -1.96 -5.92 0.64
C PHE A 108 -1.54 -4.50 0.21
N HIS A 109 -0.27 -4.34 -0.15
CA HIS A 109 0.22 -3.13 -0.82
C HIS A 109 -0.06 -3.21 -2.33
N ASN A 110 -1.34 -3.24 -2.69
CA ASN A 110 -1.82 -3.38 -4.06
C ASN A 110 -1.29 -2.31 -5.02
N ARG A 111 -0.94 -1.13 -4.50
CA ARG A 111 -0.43 0.00 -5.31
C ARG A 111 0.94 -0.25 -5.94
N ARG A 112 1.63 -1.34 -5.58
CA ARG A 112 2.79 -1.83 -6.34
C ARG A 112 2.43 -2.22 -7.78
N TRP A 113 1.16 -2.53 -8.03
CA TRP A 113 0.61 -2.91 -9.34
C TRP A 113 -0.29 -1.84 -9.96
N ASP A 114 -0.19 -0.59 -9.50
CA ASP A 114 -0.73 0.57 -10.20
C ASP A 114 0.03 0.76 -11.54
N GLY A 115 -0.67 0.99 -12.63
CA GLY A 115 -0.06 1.16 -13.95
C GLY A 115 0.83 2.40 -14.04
N ASP A 116 0.47 3.48 -13.34
CA ASP A 116 1.28 4.68 -13.22
C ASP A 116 2.62 4.40 -12.50
N PHE A 117 2.60 3.61 -11.42
CA PHE A 117 3.81 3.19 -10.70
C PHE A 117 4.66 2.22 -11.53
N GLN A 118 4.05 1.25 -12.21
CA GLN A 118 4.77 0.34 -13.09
C GLN A 118 5.45 1.10 -14.24
N THR A 119 4.80 2.15 -14.76
CA THR A 119 5.38 3.03 -15.77
C THR A 119 6.58 3.79 -15.21
N ALA A 120 6.46 4.37 -14.01
CA ALA A 120 7.56 5.07 -13.33
C ALA A 120 8.74 4.12 -13.09
N LYS A 121 8.49 2.90 -12.62
CA LYS A 121 9.51 1.87 -12.40
C LYS A 121 10.23 1.47 -13.68
N ARG A 122 9.48 1.28 -14.78
CA ARG A 122 10.04 0.92 -16.08
C ARG A 122 10.95 2.02 -16.66
N ILE A 123 10.55 3.29 -16.49
CA ILE A 123 11.31 4.41 -17.07
C ILE A 123 12.52 4.84 -16.22
N LEU A 124 12.53 4.48 -14.93
CA LEU A 124 13.56 4.90 -13.98
C LEU A 124 15.00 4.71 -14.49
N PRO A 125 15.39 3.54 -15.07
CA PRO A 125 16.76 3.35 -15.57
C PRO A 125 17.15 4.27 -16.74
N GLU A 126 16.15 4.79 -17.47
CA GLU A 126 16.36 5.66 -18.62
C GLU A 126 16.59 7.14 -18.24
N LEU A 127 16.45 7.49 -16.95
CA LEU A 127 16.64 8.84 -16.43
C LEU A 127 18.08 9.08 -15.93
N GLY A 128 18.94 8.09 -15.99
CA GLY A 128 20.27 8.15 -15.41
C GLY A 128 20.23 8.12 -13.88
N GLU A 129 21.12 8.84 -13.21
CA GLU A 129 21.07 9.00 -11.75
C GLU A 129 19.90 9.92 -11.39
N VAL A 130 18.91 9.39 -10.67
CA VAL A 130 17.76 10.17 -10.20
C VAL A 130 18.18 11.00 -8.99
N LEU A 131 17.92 12.30 -9.04
CA LEU A 131 18.30 13.28 -8.01
C LEU A 131 17.09 13.80 -7.23
N LEU A 132 15.91 13.78 -7.85
CA LEU A 132 14.65 14.16 -7.23
C LEU A 132 13.53 13.22 -7.69
N TYR A 133 12.81 12.67 -6.73
CA TYR A 133 11.56 11.95 -6.94
C TYR A 133 10.46 12.62 -6.13
N GLU A 134 9.36 12.92 -6.76
CA GLU A 134 8.18 13.46 -6.12
C GLU A 134 6.98 12.56 -6.41
N ALA A 135 6.23 12.23 -5.37
CA ALA A 135 4.96 11.51 -5.49
C ALA A 135 3.88 12.22 -4.68
N HIS A 136 2.75 12.46 -5.34
CA HIS A 136 1.66 13.20 -4.74
C HIS A 136 0.37 12.40 -4.81
N TRP A 137 -0.45 12.56 -3.76
CA TRP A 137 -1.81 12.06 -3.76
C TRP A 137 -2.75 13.12 -3.21
N ASP A 138 -3.12 14.04 -4.07
CA ASP A 138 -3.92 15.20 -3.71
C ASP A 138 -5.41 14.95 -3.91
N ARG A 139 -6.22 15.63 -3.11
CA ARG A 139 -7.68 15.63 -3.17
C ARG A 139 -8.18 17.05 -2.90
N PHE A 140 -9.40 17.36 -3.37
CA PHE A 140 -10.10 18.57 -2.94
C PHE A 140 -11.33 18.20 -2.11
N ARG A 141 -11.19 18.29 -0.80
CA ARG A 141 -12.23 17.96 0.19
C ARG A 141 -12.21 18.97 1.32
N PRO A 142 -12.65 20.24 1.05
CA PRO A 142 -12.59 21.31 2.04
C PRO A 142 -13.49 21.06 3.27
N SER A 143 -14.58 20.30 3.08
CA SER A 143 -15.47 19.95 4.19
C SER A 143 -15.03 18.66 4.89
N ILE A 144 -15.07 18.67 6.22
CA ILE A 144 -14.84 17.50 7.06
C ILE A 144 -16.03 16.54 6.89
N LYS A 145 -15.76 15.28 6.53
CA LYS A 145 -16.78 14.24 6.44
C LYS A 145 -16.98 13.57 7.80
N GLN A 146 -18.20 13.14 8.09
CA GLN A 146 -18.41 12.25 9.23
C GLN A 146 -17.79 10.88 8.95
N GLY A 147 -17.01 10.36 9.90
CA GLY A 147 -16.40 9.03 9.79
C GLY A 147 -15.19 8.87 10.69
N TRP A 148 -14.82 7.62 10.96
CA TRP A 148 -13.74 7.25 11.88
C TRP A 148 -12.36 7.80 11.47
N ARG A 149 -12.14 8.07 10.15
CA ARG A 149 -10.87 8.64 9.65
C ARG A 149 -10.66 10.09 10.04
N GLU A 150 -11.73 10.80 10.38
CA GLU A 150 -11.73 12.24 10.77
C GLU A 150 -11.77 12.40 12.31
N VAL A 151 -11.79 11.29 13.07
CA VAL A 151 -11.80 11.29 14.54
C VAL A 151 -10.45 10.82 15.05
N PRO A 152 -9.83 11.49 16.05
CA PRO A 152 -8.55 11.07 16.62
C PRO A 152 -8.57 9.61 17.08
N GLY A 153 -7.57 8.84 16.64
CA GLY A 153 -7.44 7.43 16.95
C GLY A 153 -6.32 6.78 16.16
N ARG A 154 -5.95 5.56 16.55
CA ARG A 154 -4.91 4.80 15.82
C ARG A 154 -5.39 4.47 14.40
N GLY A 155 -4.65 4.94 13.41
CA GLY A 155 -4.95 4.73 11.99
C GLY A 155 -5.82 5.80 11.35
N ALA A 156 -6.24 6.87 12.06
CA ALA A 156 -6.92 8.03 11.50
C ALA A 156 -5.92 8.99 10.83
N GLY A 157 -6.45 9.93 10.03
CA GLY A 157 -5.68 10.94 9.31
C GLY A 157 -5.14 10.49 7.96
N ILE A 158 -4.75 11.47 7.15
CA ILE A 158 -4.32 11.24 5.77
C ILE A 158 -2.96 10.54 5.68
N LEU A 159 -2.09 10.75 6.67
CA LEU A 159 -0.79 10.09 6.73
C LEU A 159 -0.95 8.56 6.90
N ASN A 160 -1.89 8.11 7.74
CA ASN A 160 -2.18 6.68 7.88
C ASN A 160 -2.96 6.10 6.68
N ASP A 161 -3.76 6.92 5.97
CA ASP A 161 -4.53 6.46 4.81
C ASP A 161 -3.66 6.33 3.55
N LEU A 162 -2.88 7.35 3.22
CA LEU A 162 -2.13 7.45 1.97
C LEU A 162 -0.61 7.28 2.13
N GLY A 163 -0.07 7.64 3.29
CA GLY A 163 1.37 7.50 3.58
C GLY A 163 1.92 6.11 3.31
N PRO A 164 1.27 5.02 3.77
CA PRO A 164 1.76 3.66 3.52
C PRO A 164 1.98 3.36 2.04
N HIS A 165 1.11 3.84 1.15
CA HIS A 165 1.22 3.62 -0.28
C HIS A 165 2.38 4.38 -0.90
N LEU A 166 2.51 5.68 -0.57
CA LEU A 166 3.58 6.53 -1.12
C LEU A 166 4.95 6.08 -0.61
N ILE A 167 5.05 5.74 0.67
CA ILE A 167 6.28 5.24 1.30
C ILE A 167 6.66 3.89 0.68
N ASP A 168 5.74 2.93 0.59
CA ASP A 168 6.01 1.61 0.02
C ASP A 168 6.54 1.73 -1.42
N GLN A 169 5.88 2.53 -2.26
CA GLN A 169 6.33 2.78 -3.64
C GLN A 169 7.74 3.39 -3.70
N ALA A 170 8.05 4.33 -2.82
CA ALA A 170 9.38 4.93 -2.75
C ALA A 170 10.45 3.92 -2.31
N LEU A 171 10.16 3.11 -1.28
CA LEU A 171 11.06 2.05 -0.80
C LEU A 171 11.31 0.98 -1.86
N GLN A 172 10.32 0.67 -2.69
CA GLN A 172 10.48 -0.28 -3.81
C GLN A 172 11.42 0.25 -4.91
N LEU A 173 11.53 1.55 -5.09
CA LEU A 173 12.39 2.16 -6.11
C LEU A 173 13.80 2.44 -5.60
N PHE A 174 13.94 2.87 -4.35
CA PHE A 174 15.18 3.46 -3.84
C PHE A 174 15.71 2.80 -2.57
N GLY A 175 15.02 1.81 -2.01
CA GLY A 175 15.41 1.16 -0.75
C GLY A 175 15.21 2.07 0.46
N MET A 176 15.92 1.76 1.56
CA MET A 176 15.79 2.49 2.83
C MET A 176 16.51 3.83 2.79
N PRO A 177 15.88 4.93 3.27
CA PRO A 177 16.51 6.24 3.34
C PRO A 177 17.53 6.31 4.50
N GLN A 178 18.39 7.31 4.47
CA GLN A 178 19.31 7.64 5.57
C GLN A 178 18.61 8.47 6.67
N ALA A 179 17.64 9.30 6.30
CA ALA A 179 16.92 10.16 7.22
C ALA A 179 15.56 10.58 6.63
N ILE A 180 14.72 11.15 7.50
CA ILE A 180 13.42 11.74 7.16
C ILE A 180 13.26 13.11 7.80
N ALA A 181 12.72 14.06 7.03
CA ALA A 181 12.14 15.30 7.53
C ALA A 181 10.65 15.34 7.15
N ALA A 182 9.80 15.85 8.03
CA ALA A 182 8.36 15.84 7.79
C ALA A 182 7.64 17.05 8.36
N ASP A 183 6.59 17.49 7.63
CA ASP A 183 5.50 18.33 8.12
C ASP A 183 4.19 17.53 8.07
N VAL A 184 3.45 17.52 9.18
CA VAL A 184 2.18 16.80 9.30
C VAL A 184 1.19 17.73 10.01
N LEU A 185 0.16 18.19 9.28
CA LEU A 185 -0.69 19.29 9.71
C LEU A 185 -2.18 18.96 9.54
N ALA A 186 -3.01 19.55 10.40
CA ALA A 186 -4.44 19.71 10.20
C ALA A 186 -4.70 21.12 9.66
N GLN A 187 -4.99 21.23 8.35
CA GLN A 187 -5.15 22.53 7.68
C GLN A 187 -6.60 22.98 7.54
N ARG A 188 -7.56 22.02 7.50
CA ARG A 188 -9.00 22.40 7.43
C ARG A 188 -9.46 22.94 8.78
N GLU A 189 -10.28 23.97 8.74
CA GLU A 189 -10.90 24.53 9.95
C GLU A 189 -11.70 23.44 10.70
N GLY A 190 -11.42 23.26 11.99
CA GLY A 190 -12.04 22.24 12.84
C GLY A 190 -11.56 20.80 12.63
N ALA A 191 -10.53 20.57 11.81
CA ALA A 191 -9.97 19.24 11.66
C ALA A 191 -9.31 18.76 12.97
N LEU A 192 -9.65 17.55 13.38
CA LEU A 192 -9.12 16.90 14.59
C LEU A 192 -7.95 15.94 14.28
N VAL A 193 -7.71 15.66 13.02
CA VAL A 193 -6.64 14.78 12.53
C VAL A 193 -5.95 15.44 11.35
N GLU A 194 -4.72 14.97 11.05
CA GLU A 194 -3.94 15.49 9.93
C GLU A 194 -4.64 15.24 8.58
N ASP A 195 -4.65 16.28 7.74
CA ASP A 195 -5.20 16.27 6.37
C ASP A 195 -4.20 16.81 5.34
N TYR A 196 -2.96 17.02 5.79
CA TYR A 196 -1.79 17.37 5.01
C TYR A 196 -0.56 16.64 5.56
N PHE A 197 0.31 16.18 4.66
CA PHE A 197 1.68 15.83 4.99
C PHE A 197 2.64 16.14 3.84
N ASP A 198 3.87 16.48 4.20
CA ASP A 198 5.06 16.58 3.35
C ASP A 198 6.18 15.79 4.01
N LEU A 199 6.62 14.71 3.37
CA LEU A 199 7.72 13.87 3.82
C LEU A 199 8.86 14.00 2.84
N THR A 200 10.07 14.31 3.32
CA THR A 200 11.30 14.24 2.56
C THR A 200 12.13 13.08 3.09
N LEU A 201 12.29 12.04 2.28
CA LEU A 201 13.22 10.94 2.55
C LEU A 201 14.57 11.30 1.91
N GLU A 202 15.62 11.19 2.70
CA GLU A 202 16.97 11.57 2.30
C GLU A 202 17.84 10.34 2.02
N TYR A 203 18.43 10.33 0.86
CA TYR A 203 19.49 9.44 0.44
C TYR A 203 20.74 10.28 0.17
N ASP A 204 21.85 9.70 -0.26
CA ASP A 204 23.09 10.44 -0.49
C ASP A 204 22.85 11.68 -1.38
N ARG A 205 22.57 11.50 -2.66
CA ARG A 205 22.31 12.59 -3.60
C ARG A 205 20.84 12.75 -3.94
N LEU A 206 20.00 11.72 -3.76
CA LEU A 206 18.57 11.72 -4.07
C LEU A 206 17.75 12.33 -2.93
N ARG A 207 16.75 13.11 -3.30
CA ARG A 207 15.64 13.53 -2.42
C ARG A 207 14.34 12.92 -2.92
N VAL A 208 13.61 12.28 -2.02
CA VAL A 208 12.30 11.67 -2.27
C VAL A 208 11.27 12.48 -1.50
N CYS A 209 10.36 13.14 -2.20
CA CYS A 209 9.33 13.99 -1.61
C CYS A 209 7.97 13.31 -1.79
N LEU A 210 7.31 12.96 -0.67
CA LEU A 210 6.02 12.28 -0.64
C LEU A 210 4.99 13.21 0.01
N ARG A 211 3.97 13.60 -0.75
CA ARG A 211 3.06 14.66 -0.30
C ARG A 211 1.61 14.30 -0.52
N SER A 212 0.76 14.77 0.36
CA SER A 212 -0.69 14.70 0.20
C SER A 212 -1.37 15.87 0.89
N SER A 213 -2.40 16.41 0.24
CA SER A 213 -3.28 17.43 0.80
C SER A 213 -4.73 17.16 0.42
N THR A 214 -5.64 17.50 1.31
CA THR A 214 -7.09 17.49 1.04
C THR A 214 -7.62 18.82 0.50
N LEU A 215 -6.76 19.82 0.31
CA LEU A 215 -7.14 21.18 -0.12
C LEU A 215 -6.53 21.58 -1.48
N MET A 216 -6.16 20.58 -2.32
CA MET A 216 -5.63 20.84 -3.66
C MET A 216 -6.73 20.68 -4.71
N ALA A 217 -7.25 21.81 -5.19
CA ALA A 217 -8.26 21.83 -6.26
C ALA A 217 -7.66 21.49 -7.62
N ASP A 218 -6.38 21.85 -7.84
CA ASP A 218 -5.58 21.45 -9.02
C ASP A 218 -4.48 20.48 -8.56
N PRO A 219 -4.65 19.15 -8.79
CA PRO A 219 -3.71 18.15 -8.27
C PRO A 219 -2.33 18.26 -8.93
N ARG A 220 -1.29 18.12 -8.12
CA ARG A 220 0.09 17.99 -8.58
C ARG A 220 0.28 16.69 -9.39
N PRO A 221 1.37 16.56 -10.15
CA PRO A 221 1.70 15.29 -10.80
C PRO A 221 1.64 14.12 -9.80
N ARG A 222 1.07 12.99 -10.21
CA ARG A 222 1.14 11.76 -9.41
C ARG A 222 2.57 11.35 -9.15
N PHE A 223 3.41 11.44 -10.20
CA PHE A 223 4.85 11.21 -10.14
C PHE A 223 5.60 12.26 -10.95
N ALA A 224 6.70 12.78 -10.38
CA ALA A 224 7.71 13.54 -11.10
C ALA A 224 9.10 13.00 -10.72
N LEU A 225 9.86 12.55 -11.71
CA LEU A 225 11.19 11.97 -11.56
C LEU A 225 12.17 12.82 -12.36
N HIS A 226 13.26 13.26 -11.75
CA HIS A 226 14.27 14.09 -12.35
C HIS A 226 15.65 13.46 -12.15
N GLY A 227 16.29 13.12 -13.26
CA GLY A 227 17.62 12.50 -13.28
C GLY A 227 18.56 13.20 -14.26
N THR A 228 19.78 12.70 -14.32
CA THR A 228 20.87 13.31 -15.13
C THR A 228 20.64 13.20 -16.65
N GLU A 229 19.82 12.23 -17.10
CA GLU A 229 19.51 12.00 -18.51
C GLU A 229 18.10 12.45 -18.92
N GLY A 230 17.35 13.04 -17.98
CA GLY A 230 16.04 13.61 -18.28
C GLY A 230 15.06 13.52 -17.11
N SER A 231 13.80 13.77 -17.43
CA SER A 231 12.70 13.79 -16.45
C SER A 231 11.51 12.98 -16.96
N PHE A 232 10.70 12.47 -16.02
CA PHE A 232 9.42 11.85 -16.31
C PHE A 232 8.35 12.43 -15.40
N VAL A 233 7.20 12.81 -15.98
CA VAL A 233 6.06 13.35 -15.25
C VAL A 233 4.80 12.60 -15.64
N LYS A 234 4.01 12.18 -14.65
CA LYS A 234 2.73 11.48 -14.82
C LYS A 234 1.65 12.13 -13.98
N PHE A 235 0.53 12.44 -14.60
CA PHE A 235 -0.66 12.96 -13.93
C PHE A 235 -1.74 11.89 -13.80
N GLY A 236 -2.61 12.08 -12.80
CA GLY A 236 -3.77 11.23 -12.53
C GLY A 236 -3.41 9.92 -11.81
N LEU A 237 -4.38 9.36 -11.11
CA LEU A 237 -4.25 8.10 -10.38
C LEU A 237 -4.59 6.91 -11.28
N ASP A 238 -4.05 5.73 -10.95
CA ASP A 238 -4.44 4.47 -11.56
C ASP A 238 -5.96 4.24 -11.47
N PRO A 239 -6.62 3.74 -12.53
CA PRO A 239 -8.08 3.63 -12.57
C PRO A 239 -8.65 2.42 -11.84
N GLN A 240 -7.85 1.41 -11.46
CA GLN A 240 -8.33 0.12 -10.96
C GLN A 240 -9.25 0.26 -9.73
N GLU A 241 -8.93 1.17 -8.79
CA GLU A 241 -9.77 1.39 -7.62
C GLU A 241 -11.17 1.88 -8.01
N GLU A 242 -11.25 2.87 -8.90
CA GLU A 242 -12.54 3.42 -9.35
C GLU A 242 -13.31 2.41 -10.21
N GLN A 243 -12.60 1.62 -11.03
CA GLN A 243 -13.20 0.54 -11.81
C GLN A 243 -13.79 -0.55 -10.90
N LEU A 244 -13.08 -0.97 -9.85
CA LEU A 244 -13.59 -1.92 -8.84
C LEU A 244 -14.78 -1.36 -8.07
N LYS A 245 -14.76 -0.09 -7.69
CA LYS A 245 -15.90 0.59 -7.04
C LYS A 245 -17.12 0.68 -7.95
N ALA A 246 -16.90 0.81 -9.25
CA ALA A 246 -17.95 0.79 -10.27
C ALA A 246 -18.47 -0.63 -10.57
N GLY A 247 -17.84 -1.68 -10.01
CA GLY A 247 -18.24 -3.08 -10.20
C GLY A 247 -17.67 -3.72 -11.47
N MET A 248 -16.64 -3.12 -12.11
CA MET A 248 -15.97 -3.74 -13.24
C MET A 248 -15.25 -5.01 -12.80
N ASP A 249 -15.39 -6.08 -13.57
CA ASP A 249 -14.72 -7.34 -13.30
C ASP A 249 -13.21 -7.23 -13.63
N PRO A 250 -12.31 -7.65 -12.71
CA PRO A 250 -10.87 -7.58 -12.97
C PRO A 250 -10.38 -8.42 -14.18
N SER A 251 -11.18 -9.35 -14.66
CA SER A 251 -10.89 -10.12 -15.88
C SER A 251 -11.18 -9.36 -17.17
N GLU A 252 -11.92 -8.24 -17.12
CA GLU A 252 -12.28 -7.47 -18.29
C GLU A 252 -11.04 -6.86 -18.99
N PRO A 253 -10.99 -6.84 -20.33
CA PRO A 253 -9.87 -6.25 -21.07
C PRO A 253 -9.59 -4.78 -20.74
N ALA A 254 -10.63 -4.01 -20.38
CA ALA A 254 -10.51 -2.59 -20.01
C ALA A 254 -10.04 -2.36 -18.57
N PHE A 255 -10.04 -3.38 -17.70
CA PHE A 255 -9.60 -3.24 -16.32
C PHE A 255 -8.12 -2.89 -16.25
N GLY A 256 -7.78 -1.88 -15.46
CA GLY A 256 -6.41 -1.39 -15.25
C GLY A 256 -5.84 -0.57 -16.43
N VAL A 257 -6.62 -0.28 -17.47
CA VAL A 257 -6.16 0.54 -18.60
C VAL A 257 -6.32 2.03 -18.27
N ASP A 258 -5.20 2.74 -18.18
CA ASP A 258 -5.16 4.21 -18.02
C ASP A 258 -4.78 4.85 -19.36
N LEU A 259 -5.70 5.61 -19.95
CA LEU A 259 -5.48 6.33 -21.22
C LEU A 259 -4.63 7.60 -21.07
N ARG A 260 -4.39 8.07 -19.84
CA ARG A 260 -3.56 9.24 -19.57
C ARG A 260 -2.10 8.85 -19.72
N GLN A 261 -1.42 9.49 -20.65
CA GLN A 261 -0.01 9.24 -20.94
C GLN A 261 0.91 9.95 -19.91
N GLY A 262 2.08 9.39 -19.69
CA GLY A 262 3.20 10.10 -19.03
C GLY A 262 3.99 10.92 -20.06
N MET A 263 4.75 11.90 -19.59
CA MET A 263 5.63 12.71 -20.42
C MET A 263 7.08 12.54 -19.98
N ARG A 264 7.94 12.11 -20.90
CA ARG A 264 9.39 12.09 -20.73
C ARG A 264 10.01 13.29 -21.43
N THR A 265 10.86 14.03 -20.70
CA THR A 265 11.71 15.08 -21.24
C THR A 265 13.15 14.58 -21.25
N LEU A 266 13.77 14.53 -22.42
CA LEU A 266 15.16 14.11 -22.59
C LEU A 266 16.12 15.23 -22.16
N ARG A 267 17.39 14.91 -21.91
CA ARG A 267 18.45 15.87 -21.55
C ARG A 267 18.59 17.05 -22.53
N ASN A 268 18.29 16.84 -23.81
CA ASN A 268 18.31 17.90 -24.84
C ASN A 268 17.02 18.72 -24.92
N GLY A 269 16.09 18.57 -23.99
CA GLY A 269 14.82 19.27 -23.90
C GLY A 269 13.71 18.71 -24.79
N LYS A 270 13.96 17.71 -25.64
CA LYS A 270 12.91 17.06 -26.43
C LYS A 270 11.96 16.26 -25.52
N THR A 271 10.67 16.39 -25.79
CA THR A 271 9.63 15.66 -25.07
C THR A 271 9.09 14.47 -25.86
N LYS A 272 8.67 13.43 -25.15
CA LYS A 272 8.00 12.25 -25.72
C LYS A 272 6.90 11.81 -24.75
N THR A 273 5.71 11.59 -25.28
CA THR A 273 4.62 10.95 -24.54
C THR A 273 4.84 9.43 -24.46
N LEU A 274 4.52 8.85 -23.32
CA LEU A 274 4.66 7.43 -23.06
C LEU A 274 3.30 6.87 -22.60
N PRO A 275 2.83 5.74 -23.19
CA PRO A 275 1.65 5.08 -22.68
C PRO A 275 1.88 4.61 -21.25
N THR A 276 0.82 4.67 -20.46
CA THR A 276 0.81 4.12 -19.10
C THR A 276 0.70 2.60 -19.18
N GLU A 277 1.51 1.89 -18.38
CA GLU A 277 1.40 0.45 -18.23
C GLU A 277 0.01 0.08 -17.71
N ARG A 278 -0.46 -1.11 -18.03
CA ARG A 278 -1.72 -1.60 -17.50
C ARG A 278 -1.56 -1.98 -16.03
N GLY A 279 -2.42 -1.45 -15.17
CA GLY A 279 -2.49 -1.86 -13.78
C GLY A 279 -2.97 -3.32 -13.64
N ARG A 280 -2.45 -4.07 -12.64
CA ARG A 280 -2.73 -5.50 -12.46
C ARG A 280 -2.84 -5.90 -10.99
N TYR A 281 -3.83 -5.43 -10.26
CA TYR A 281 -4.01 -5.81 -8.85
C TYR A 281 -4.11 -7.32 -8.62
N VAL A 282 -4.65 -8.06 -9.60
CA VAL A 282 -4.73 -9.52 -9.53
C VAL A 282 -3.35 -10.17 -9.36
N ALA A 283 -2.28 -9.54 -9.86
CA ALA A 283 -0.90 -10.04 -9.76
C ALA A 283 -0.44 -10.19 -8.29
N PHE A 284 -1.02 -9.44 -7.35
CA PHE A 284 -0.79 -9.67 -5.93
C PHE A 284 -1.25 -11.07 -5.51
N TYR A 285 -2.48 -11.46 -5.85
CA TYR A 285 -3.03 -12.76 -5.50
C TYR A 285 -2.41 -13.92 -6.28
N GLU A 286 -2.02 -13.69 -7.53
CA GLU A 286 -1.20 -14.64 -8.30
C GLU A 286 0.13 -14.91 -7.59
N GLY A 287 0.80 -13.85 -7.09
CA GLY A 287 2.02 -13.95 -6.30
C GLY A 287 1.82 -14.66 -4.96
N VAL A 288 0.71 -14.41 -4.26
CA VAL A 288 0.35 -15.14 -3.02
C VAL A 288 0.19 -16.63 -3.31
N ALA A 289 -0.54 -16.98 -4.37
CA ALA A 289 -0.73 -18.37 -4.75
C ALA A 289 0.59 -19.06 -5.12
N ALA A 290 1.47 -18.39 -5.86
CA ALA A 290 2.79 -18.90 -6.21
C ALA A 290 3.68 -19.09 -4.96
N ALA A 291 3.63 -18.15 -4.00
CA ALA A 291 4.36 -18.29 -2.75
C ALA A 291 3.92 -19.53 -1.94
N ILE A 292 2.63 -19.80 -1.91
CA ILE A 292 2.05 -20.95 -1.16
C ILE A 292 2.30 -22.29 -1.88
N LEU A 293 2.15 -22.34 -3.20
CA LEU A 293 2.19 -23.59 -3.96
C LEU A 293 3.60 -23.97 -4.42
N ASP A 294 4.39 -22.97 -4.79
CA ASP A 294 5.65 -23.17 -5.51
C ASP A 294 6.86 -22.68 -4.69
N GLY A 295 6.64 -22.14 -3.47
CA GLY A 295 7.71 -21.56 -2.65
C GLY A 295 8.35 -20.30 -3.27
N ALA A 296 7.62 -19.61 -4.16
CA ALA A 296 8.08 -18.35 -4.73
C ALA A 296 8.19 -17.26 -3.65
N PRO A 297 8.98 -16.20 -3.88
CA PRO A 297 8.98 -15.05 -2.97
C PRO A 297 7.58 -14.45 -2.80
N VAL A 298 7.26 -14.02 -1.58
CA VAL A 298 5.98 -13.36 -1.30
C VAL A 298 5.86 -12.05 -2.11
N PRO A 299 4.67 -11.69 -2.60
CA PRO A 299 4.50 -10.50 -3.46
C PRO A 299 4.84 -9.19 -2.73
N VAL A 300 4.62 -9.16 -1.42
CA VAL A 300 5.02 -8.07 -0.52
C VAL A 300 5.63 -8.69 0.73
N ASP A 301 6.91 -8.50 0.95
CA ASP A 301 7.55 -8.93 2.20
C ASP A 301 6.94 -8.12 3.36
N PRO A 302 6.45 -8.75 4.43
CA PRO A 302 5.89 -8.03 5.57
C PRO A 302 6.93 -7.11 6.26
N ARG A 303 8.23 -7.35 6.04
CA ARG A 303 9.31 -6.48 6.52
C ARG A 303 9.31 -5.12 5.80
N ASP A 304 8.89 -5.06 4.52
CA ASP A 304 8.70 -3.79 3.79
C ASP A 304 7.57 -2.97 4.43
N ALA A 305 6.44 -3.63 4.72
CA ALA A 305 5.31 -2.98 5.38
C ALA A 305 5.67 -2.49 6.80
N ARG A 306 6.45 -3.28 7.53
CA ARG A 306 7.01 -2.88 8.84
C ARG A 306 7.92 -1.66 8.72
N ALA A 307 8.78 -1.60 7.69
CA ALA A 307 9.62 -0.43 7.44
C ALA A 307 8.78 0.82 7.12
N GLY A 308 7.69 0.65 6.37
CA GLY A 308 6.71 1.72 6.13
C GLY A 308 6.09 2.25 7.42
N LEU A 309 5.70 1.38 8.36
CA LEU A 309 5.20 1.79 9.69
C LEU A 309 6.24 2.58 10.47
N LEU A 310 7.50 2.16 10.46
CA LEU A 310 8.59 2.88 11.12
C LEU A 310 8.78 4.28 10.53
N LEU A 311 8.69 4.43 9.20
CA LEU A 311 8.79 5.74 8.56
C LEU A 311 7.61 6.65 8.91
N ILE A 312 6.39 6.12 9.08
CA ILE A 312 5.24 6.89 9.54
C ILE A 312 5.47 7.39 10.98
N ASP A 313 5.99 6.55 11.88
CA ASP A 313 6.32 6.96 13.26
C ASP A 313 7.42 8.02 13.27
N LEU A 314 8.48 7.83 12.48
CA LEU A 314 9.55 8.82 12.34
C LEU A 314 9.05 10.14 11.75
N ALA A 315 8.14 10.09 10.77
CA ALA A 315 7.52 11.28 10.20
C ALA A 315 6.77 12.10 11.25
N ARG A 316 5.93 11.45 12.08
CA ARG A 316 5.23 12.11 13.18
C ARG A 316 6.18 12.73 14.19
N ARG A 317 7.23 12.02 14.55
CA ARG A 317 8.26 12.52 15.48
C ARG A 317 9.04 13.68 14.87
N SER A 318 9.43 13.58 13.58
CA SER A 318 10.12 14.66 12.87
C SER A 318 9.28 15.94 12.85
N ALA A 319 7.99 15.83 12.52
CA ALA A 319 7.06 16.96 12.53
C ALA A 319 6.88 17.56 13.95
N ALA A 320 6.72 16.73 14.96
CA ALA A 320 6.55 17.18 16.36
C ALA A 320 7.81 17.83 16.92
N GLU A 321 9.01 17.31 16.58
CA GLU A 321 10.30 17.81 17.04
C GLU A 321 10.85 18.96 16.16
N GLY A 322 10.24 19.24 15.01
CA GLY A 322 10.67 20.28 14.07
C GLY A 322 12.08 20.05 13.50
N ARG A 323 12.50 18.78 13.40
CA ARG A 323 13.84 18.43 12.94
C ARG A 323 13.88 17.13 12.13
N ARG A 324 14.92 17.04 11.30
CA ARG A 324 15.29 15.81 10.61
C ARG A 324 15.64 14.70 11.61
N LEU A 325 15.17 13.47 11.35
CA LEU A 325 15.49 12.27 12.12
C LEU A 325 16.25 11.26 11.24
N PRO A 326 17.31 10.61 11.77
CA PRO A 326 17.98 9.54 11.06
C PRO A 326 17.07 8.29 10.99
N PHE A 327 17.14 7.57 9.89
CA PHE A 327 16.59 6.23 9.82
C PHE A 327 17.51 5.29 10.61
N PRO A 328 17.00 4.47 11.53
CA PRO A 328 17.84 3.57 12.31
C PRO A 328 18.60 2.62 11.36
N ALA A 329 19.93 2.57 11.52
CA ALA A 329 20.71 1.53 10.84
C ALA A 329 20.11 0.17 11.21
N ALA A 330 20.00 -0.74 10.22
CA ALA A 330 19.66 -2.12 10.55
C ALA A 330 20.61 -2.57 11.66
N SER A 331 20.06 -2.90 12.83
CA SER A 331 20.87 -3.50 13.88
C SER A 331 21.51 -4.74 13.26
N SER A 332 22.84 -4.76 13.17
CA SER A 332 23.58 -5.95 12.83
C SER A 332 23.30 -6.94 13.97
N THR A 333 22.21 -7.70 13.86
CA THR A 333 22.05 -8.88 14.68
C THR A 333 23.19 -9.80 14.27
N ALA A 334 24.17 -9.85 15.13
CA ALA A 334 25.30 -10.76 15.06
C ALA A 334 24.81 -12.17 14.72
N LYS A 335 25.61 -12.79 13.90
CA LYS A 335 25.57 -14.18 13.44
C LYS A 335 25.21 -15.18 14.54
#